data_6b8424b4828fa852e90b0cce7c35f09b
#
_entry.id   6b8424b4828fa852e90b0cce7c35f09b
#
_cell.length_a   1.000
_cell.length_b   1.000
_cell.length_c   1.000
_cell.angle_alpha   90.00
_cell.angle_beta   90.00
_cell.angle_gamma   90.00
#
_symmetry.space_group_name_H-M   'P 1'
#
loop_
_entity.id
_entity.type
_entity.pdbx_description
1 polymer ?
#
loop_
_entity_poly.entity_id
_entity_poly.type
_entity_poly.pdbx_seq_one_letter_code
_entity_poly.pdbx_strand_id
1 'polypeptide(L)'
;MSTPVLVKAFNAGGAIAANTIVKFGADDNTIVAGAAAADLVIGVSTFVPAATGERCDAILSGEADILFGGTVSRGSLVTTDASGRAVAAVATNRVIGIAMVSAVVGDIGKIVIAQSVM
;
A
#
# COMPACT_ATOMS: atom_id res chain seq x y z
N MET A 1 -10.92 -13.28 -0.88
CA MET A 1 -10.57 -12.42 -2.02
C MET A 1 -10.95 -10.98 -1.72
N SER A 2 -10.10 -10.04 -2.08
CA SER A 2 -10.40 -8.61 -1.93
C SER A 2 -11.25 -8.10 -3.07
N THR A 3 -12.02 -7.05 -2.81
CA THR A 3 -12.92 -6.42 -3.78
C THR A 3 -12.43 -5.00 -4.09
N PRO A 4 -11.52 -4.85 -5.06
CA PRO A 4 -11.09 -3.51 -5.46
C PRO A 4 -12.22 -2.79 -6.19
N VAL A 5 -12.29 -1.47 -6.00
CA VAL A 5 -13.27 -0.61 -6.66
C VAL A 5 -12.64 0.17 -7.80
N LEU A 6 -11.44 0.73 -7.59
CA LEU A 6 -10.73 1.48 -8.61
C LEU A 6 -9.30 0.97 -8.73
N VAL A 7 -8.97 0.47 -9.91
CA VAL A 7 -7.60 0.03 -10.24
C VAL A 7 -7.13 0.85 -11.43
N LYS A 8 -5.95 1.43 -11.32
CA LYS A 8 -5.38 2.26 -12.37
C LYS A 8 -3.98 1.78 -12.75
N ALA A 9 -3.66 1.85 -14.03
CA ALA A 9 -2.34 1.48 -14.54
C ALA A 9 -1.37 2.66 -14.43
N PHE A 10 -0.17 2.36 -13.93
CA PHE A 10 0.94 3.30 -13.82
C PHE A 10 2.20 2.64 -14.39
N ASN A 11 3.29 3.41 -14.45
CA ASN A 11 4.63 2.89 -14.73
C ASN A 11 5.39 2.76 -13.42
N ALA A 12 6.17 1.69 -13.28
CA ALA A 12 7.01 1.51 -12.10
C ALA A 12 8.29 2.33 -12.24
N GLY A 13 8.53 3.24 -11.29
CA GLY A 13 9.75 4.05 -11.25
C GLY A 13 10.91 3.37 -10.54
N GLY A 14 10.67 2.20 -9.98
CA GLY A 14 11.63 1.31 -9.35
C GLY A 14 10.97 -0.06 -9.23
N ALA A 15 11.68 -1.06 -8.74
CA ALA A 15 11.09 -2.37 -8.50
C ALA A 15 9.97 -2.26 -7.46
N ILE A 16 8.80 -2.77 -7.79
CA ILE A 16 7.63 -2.78 -6.89
C ILE A 16 7.22 -4.21 -6.67
N ALA A 17 7.31 -4.68 -5.43
CA ALA A 17 6.87 -6.02 -5.08
C ALA A 17 5.33 -6.11 -5.13
N ALA A 18 4.81 -7.33 -5.17
CA ALA A 18 3.38 -7.56 -5.07
C ALA A 18 2.83 -7.08 -3.72
N ASN A 19 1.58 -6.67 -3.70
CA ASN A 19 0.85 -6.34 -2.47
C ASN A 19 1.57 -5.30 -1.60
N THR A 20 2.07 -4.24 -2.24
CA THR A 20 2.93 -3.22 -1.61
C THR A 20 2.25 -1.86 -1.69
N ILE A 21 2.35 -1.07 -0.63
CA ILE A 21 1.87 0.32 -0.61
C ILE A 21 2.73 1.14 -1.56
N VAL A 22 2.09 1.97 -2.39
CA VAL A 22 2.78 2.76 -3.42
C VAL A 22 2.46 4.25 -3.27
N LYS A 23 3.38 5.07 -3.77
CA LYS A 23 3.26 6.53 -3.84
C LYS A 23 3.67 7.00 -5.23
N PHE A 24 3.40 8.26 -5.56
CA PHE A 24 3.86 8.82 -6.81
C PHE A 24 5.39 8.89 -6.85
N GLY A 25 5.95 8.63 -8.03
CA GLY A 25 7.37 8.80 -8.32
C GLY A 25 7.65 10.16 -8.95
N ALA A 26 8.40 10.16 -10.06
CA ALA A 26 8.89 11.39 -10.68
C ALA A 26 7.83 12.20 -11.42
N ASP A 27 6.73 11.58 -11.85
CA ASP A 27 5.67 12.26 -12.60
C ASP A 27 4.29 11.66 -12.29
N ASP A 28 3.26 12.17 -12.97
CA ASP A 28 1.87 11.81 -12.70
C ASP A 28 1.51 10.36 -13.05
N ASN A 29 2.32 9.69 -13.85
CA ASN A 29 2.05 8.33 -14.32
C ASN A 29 3.01 7.29 -13.76
N THR A 30 3.90 7.69 -12.88
CA THR A 30 4.95 6.83 -12.30
C THR A 30 4.71 6.65 -10.82
N ILE A 31 4.78 5.40 -10.34
CA ILE A 31 4.67 5.07 -8.92
C ILE A 31 5.90 4.31 -8.45
N VAL A 32 6.17 4.39 -7.17
CA VAL A 32 7.25 3.66 -6.48
C VAL A 32 6.72 3.13 -5.16
N ALA A 33 7.42 2.17 -4.58
CA ALA A 33 7.04 1.63 -3.27
C ALA A 33 7.12 2.71 -2.19
N GLY A 34 6.20 2.67 -1.24
CA GLY A 34 6.26 3.51 -0.06
C GLY A 34 7.51 3.20 0.76
N ALA A 35 8.12 4.20 1.36
CA ALA A 35 9.40 4.07 2.06
C ALA A 35 9.41 4.70 3.45
N ALA A 36 8.45 5.54 3.79
CA ALA A 36 8.39 6.20 5.09
C ALA A 36 6.95 6.53 5.46
N ALA A 37 6.67 6.59 6.75
CA ALA A 37 5.32 6.82 7.27
C ALA A 37 4.74 8.20 6.92
N ALA A 38 5.59 9.14 6.51
CA ALA A 38 5.16 10.48 6.05
C ALA A 38 4.94 10.56 4.54
N ASP A 39 5.22 9.50 3.80
CA ASP A 39 5.07 9.49 2.35
C ASP A 39 3.62 9.69 1.92
N LEU A 40 3.45 10.34 0.77
CA LEU A 40 2.13 10.63 0.21
C LEU A 40 1.63 9.39 -0.55
N VAL A 41 1.26 8.37 0.20
CA VAL A 41 0.81 7.10 -0.34
C VAL A 41 -0.54 7.25 -1.03
N ILE A 42 -0.74 6.52 -2.13
CA ILE A 42 -1.95 6.64 -2.94
C ILE A 42 -2.72 5.33 -3.11
N GLY A 43 -2.08 4.20 -2.93
CA GLY A 43 -2.74 2.92 -3.15
C GLY A 43 -1.84 1.75 -2.85
N VAL A 44 -2.22 0.59 -3.36
CA VAL A 44 -1.55 -0.69 -3.13
C VAL A 44 -1.35 -1.39 -4.47
N SER A 45 -0.15 -1.88 -4.75
CA SER A 45 0.10 -2.67 -5.96
C SER A 45 -0.69 -3.98 -5.90
N THR A 46 -0.95 -4.56 -7.08
CA THR A 46 -1.66 -5.83 -7.17
C THR A 46 -0.72 -6.99 -6.84
N PHE A 47 -1.20 -8.22 -7.02
CA PHE A 47 -0.39 -9.43 -6.79
C PHE A 47 0.68 -9.65 -7.88
N VAL A 48 0.78 -8.77 -8.87
CA VAL A 48 1.78 -8.84 -9.94
C VAL A 48 2.91 -7.87 -9.63
N PRO A 49 4.13 -8.34 -9.35
CA PRO A 49 5.26 -7.43 -9.14
C PRO A 49 5.68 -6.79 -10.46
N ALA A 50 6.34 -5.63 -10.38
CA ALA A 50 6.81 -4.91 -11.54
C ALA A 50 8.29 -4.52 -11.38
N ALA A 51 9.05 -4.66 -12.46
CA ALA A 51 10.40 -4.12 -12.53
C ALA A 51 10.36 -2.66 -12.99
N THR A 52 11.46 -1.95 -12.81
CA THR A 52 11.57 -0.56 -13.24
C THR A 52 11.19 -0.42 -14.71
N GLY A 53 10.31 0.52 -15.00
CA GLY A 53 9.83 0.79 -16.37
C GLY A 53 8.67 -0.07 -16.83
N GLU A 54 8.30 -1.10 -16.07
CA GLU A 54 7.14 -1.94 -16.40
C GLU A 54 5.84 -1.29 -15.93
N ARG A 55 4.74 -1.73 -16.53
CA ARG A 55 3.41 -1.36 -16.06
C ARG A 55 3.17 -1.95 -14.67
N CYS A 56 2.63 -1.14 -13.78
CA CYS A 56 2.23 -1.56 -12.44
C CYS A 56 0.84 -1.04 -12.16
N ASP A 57 -0.10 -1.94 -11.93
CA ASP A 57 -1.46 -1.56 -11.57
C ASP A 57 -1.52 -1.28 -10.07
N ALA A 58 -2.22 -0.23 -9.68
CA ALA A 58 -2.42 0.12 -8.28
C ALA A 58 -3.91 0.19 -7.96
N ILE A 59 -4.28 -0.38 -6.83
CA ILE A 59 -5.64 -0.32 -6.28
C ILE A 59 -5.74 0.99 -5.50
N LEU A 60 -6.61 1.88 -5.93
CA LEU A 60 -6.77 3.21 -5.34
C LEU A 60 -7.97 3.30 -4.41
N SER A 61 -8.88 2.35 -4.45
CA SER A 61 -10.10 2.37 -3.65
C SER A 61 -10.65 0.95 -3.50
N GLY A 62 -11.42 0.71 -2.44
CA GLY A 62 -11.98 -0.59 -2.12
C GLY A 62 -11.09 -1.40 -1.19
N GLU A 63 -11.14 -2.71 -1.30
CA GLU A 63 -10.29 -3.61 -0.51
C GLU A 63 -9.04 -3.97 -1.30
N ALA A 64 -7.93 -4.14 -0.59
CA ALA A 64 -6.67 -4.59 -1.19
C ALA A 64 -6.00 -5.61 -0.28
N ASP A 65 -5.35 -6.61 -0.88
CA ASP A 65 -4.47 -7.51 -0.16
C ASP A 65 -3.11 -6.85 -0.02
N ILE A 66 -2.55 -6.87 1.18
CA ILE A 66 -1.30 -6.18 1.47
C ILE A 66 -0.39 -7.05 2.35
N LEU A 67 0.92 -6.94 2.11
CA LEU A 67 1.91 -7.59 2.94
C LEU A 67 2.14 -6.75 4.20
N PHE A 68 2.01 -7.38 5.37
CA PHE A 68 2.20 -6.72 6.66
C PHE A 68 3.67 -6.80 7.10
N GLY A 69 4.18 -5.67 7.58
CA GLY A 69 5.55 -5.54 8.08
C GLY A 69 5.65 -5.46 9.60
N GLY A 70 4.54 -5.60 10.30
CA GLY A 70 4.49 -5.56 11.76
C GLY A 70 3.19 -6.16 12.27
N THR A 71 3.06 -6.25 13.59
CA THR A 71 1.83 -6.73 14.22
C THR A 71 0.77 -5.63 14.16
N VAL A 72 -0.39 -5.95 13.58
CA VAL A 72 -1.49 -5.00 13.40
C VAL A 72 -2.77 -5.68 13.85
N SER A 73 -3.58 -4.96 14.61
CA SER A 73 -4.88 -5.45 15.06
C SER A 73 -5.98 -5.02 14.08
N ARG A 74 -6.98 -5.87 13.90
CA ARG A 74 -8.14 -5.54 13.08
C ARG A 74 -8.76 -4.22 13.54
N GLY A 75 -9.07 -3.34 12.59
CA GLY A 75 -9.63 -2.02 12.86
C GLY A 75 -8.60 -0.92 13.02
N SER A 76 -7.31 -1.25 13.09
CA SER A 76 -6.25 -0.25 13.23
C SER A 76 -6.01 0.47 11.92
N LEU A 77 -5.66 1.76 12.01
CA LEU A 77 -5.17 2.53 10.87
C LEU A 77 -3.76 2.07 10.52
N VAL A 78 -3.46 1.94 9.23
CA VAL A 78 -2.16 1.44 8.77
C VAL A 78 -1.46 2.44 7.87
N THR A 79 -0.13 2.42 7.94
CA THR A 79 0.78 3.22 7.12
C THR A 79 1.81 2.30 6.48
N THR A 80 2.76 2.88 5.73
CA THR A 80 3.83 2.12 5.10
C THR A 80 5.08 2.10 5.97
N ASP A 81 5.80 0.98 5.96
CA ASP A 81 7.16 0.91 6.50
C ASP A 81 8.18 1.26 5.40
N ALA A 82 9.47 1.02 5.66
CA ALA A 82 10.54 1.35 4.71
C ALA A 82 10.51 0.50 3.43
N SER A 83 9.75 -0.58 3.41
CA SER A 83 9.67 -1.52 2.27
C SER A 83 8.29 -1.56 1.64
N GLY A 84 7.41 -0.60 1.96
CA GLY A 84 6.05 -0.57 1.42
C GLY A 84 5.10 -1.57 2.07
N ARG A 85 5.47 -2.17 3.19
CA ARG A 85 4.61 -3.11 3.92
C ARG A 85 3.74 -2.35 4.92
N ALA A 86 2.59 -2.92 5.26
CA ALA A 86 1.65 -2.29 6.18
C ALA A 86 2.08 -2.44 7.63
N VAL A 87 2.09 -1.35 8.35
CA VAL A 87 2.34 -1.32 9.79
C VAL A 87 1.33 -0.40 10.46
N ALA A 88 1.15 -0.54 11.78
CA ALA A 88 0.23 0.32 12.52
C ALA A 88 0.67 1.79 12.43
N ALA A 89 -0.27 2.68 12.13
CA ALA A 89 0.00 4.11 12.05
C ALA A 89 -0.02 4.74 13.45
N VAL A 90 0.83 5.75 13.64
CA VAL A 90 0.85 6.57 14.85
C VAL A 90 0.64 8.04 14.47
N ALA A 91 0.49 8.90 15.45
CA ALA A 91 0.19 10.32 15.23
C ALA A 91 1.15 10.94 14.21
N THR A 92 0.60 11.78 13.32
CA THR A 92 1.23 12.46 12.18
C THR A 92 1.59 11.58 10.99
N ASN A 93 1.43 10.26 11.08
CA ASN A 93 1.66 9.38 9.92
C ASN A 93 0.56 9.57 8.86
N ARG A 94 0.94 9.34 7.61
CA ARG A 94 -0.04 9.18 6.53
C ARG A 94 -0.68 7.81 6.65
N VAL A 95 -1.98 7.73 6.41
CA VAL A 95 -2.75 6.50 6.52
C VAL A 95 -3.17 6.04 5.15
N ILE A 96 -2.91 4.78 4.81
CA ILE A 96 -3.40 4.18 3.56
C ILE A 96 -4.78 3.58 3.74
N GLY A 97 -5.09 3.08 4.92
CA GLY A 97 -6.39 2.47 5.15
C GLY A 97 -6.52 1.86 6.53
N ILE A 98 -7.51 0.99 6.66
CA ILE A 98 -7.88 0.33 7.91
C ILE A 98 -7.69 -1.18 7.73
N ALA A 99 -7.00 -1.80 8.69
CA ALA A 99 -6.81 -3.26 8.68
C ALA A 99 -8.16 -3.97 8.89
N MET A 100 -8.47 -4.89 8.02
CA MET A 100 -9.70 -5.69 8.11
C MET A 100 -9.46 -7.03 8.78
N VAL A 101 -8.21 -7.34 9.08
CA VAL A 101 -7.79 -8.56 9.77
C VAL A 101 -6.70 -8.22 10.77
N SER A 102 -6.51 -9.08 11.77
CA SER A 102 -5.32 -9.03 12.62
C SER A 102 -4.20 -9.79 11.93
N ALA A 103 -3.00 -9.23 11.89
CA ALA A 103 -1.88 -9.78 11.14
C ALA A 103 -0.57 -9.57 11.87
N VAL A 104 0.43 -10.38 11.52
CA VAL A 104 1.81 -10.26 12.00
C VAL A 104 2.76 -10.13 10.81
N VAL A 105 4.03 -9.90 11.09
CA VAL A 105 5.06 -9.73 10.05
C VAL A 105 5.03 -10.91 9.06
N GLY A 106 4.97 -10.59 7.77
CA GLY A 106 4.97 -11.58 6.71
C GLY A 106 3.61 -12.06 6.25
N ASP A 107 2.55 -11.73 6.98
CA ASP A 107 1.19 -12.07 6.57
C ASP A 107 0.74 -11.20 5.41
N ILE A 108 -0.08 -11.78 4.53
CA ILE A 108 -0.82 -11.02 3.52
C ILE A 108 -2.28 -10.99 3.98
N GLY A 109 -2.80 -9.81 4.21
CA GLY A 109 -4.17 -9.64 4.69
C GLY A 109 -4.85 -8.47 4.01
N LYS A 110 -6.10 -8.25 4.37
CA LYS A 110 -6.94 -7.24 3.70
C LYS A 110 -6.95 -5.93 4.47
N ILE A 111 -6.91 -4.84 3.70
CA ILE A 111 -7.23 -3.51 4.20
C ILE A 111 -8.34 -2.91 3.34
N VAL A 112 -9.11 -2.00 3.91
CA VAL A 112 -9.96 -1.10 3.11
C VAL A 112 -9.18 0.20 2.94
N ILE A 113 -9.06 0.66 1.70
CA ILE A 113 -8.30 1.88 1.40
C ILE A 113 -9.11 3.09 1.86
N ALA A 114 -8.54 3.88 2.76
CA ALA A 114 -9.16 5.07 3.34
C ALA A 114 -8.03 6.04 3.71
N GLN A 115 -7.51 6.72 2.71
CA GLN A 115 -6.34 7.60 2.87
C GLN A 115 -6.69 8.76 3.79
N SER A 116 -5.80 9.02 4.75
CA SER A 116 -5.96 10.12 5.69
C SER A 116 -4.61 10.41 6.37
N VAL A 117 -4.65 11.29 7.36
CA VAL A 117 -3.50 11.62 8.20
C VAL A 117 -3.92 11.46 9.65
N MET A 118 -3.10 10.83 10.44
CA MET A 118 -3.36 10.68 11.87
C MET A 118 -3.11 11.96 12.63
#